data_83c853c66c35a3e2d16e7a51ebcc494e
#
_entry.id   83c853c66c35a3e2d16e7a51ebcc494e
#
_cell.length_a   1.000
_cell.length_b   1.000
_cell.length_c   1.000
_cell.angle_alpha   90.00
_cell.angle_beta   90.00
_cell.angle_gamma   90.00
#
_symmetry.space_group_name_H-M   'P 1'
#
loop_
_entity.id
_entity.type
_entity.pdbx_description
1 polymer ?
#
loop_
_entity_poly.entity_id
_entity_poly.type
_entity_poly.pdbx_seq_one_letter_code
_entity_poly.pdbx_strand_id
1 'polypeptide(L)'
;MRADKYFAEKFGSRTKSAEAIEKWLVLVNGRTIKPKEEIKEGDDILFLEAPERFVSNGGYKLSRALKTFSLTCENKTFVDIGASTGGFTDCLLQNGAKKVYAVDVGESLLDPFIASNPAVVVMDNTNARYVTKKDFLEKIDAVVTDVSFISLRLIFPVIADILDETGYAVV
;
A
#
# COMPACT_ATOMS: atom_id res chain seq x y z
N MET A 1 21.00 19.18 -18.29
CA MET A 1 21.58 18.50 -17.08
C MET A 1 20.72 17.27 -16.76
N ARG A 2 21.31 16.13 -16.34
CA ARG A 2 20.54 14.91 -15.98
C ARG A 2 19.52 15.22 -14.88
N ALA A 3 18.31 14.66 -15.01
CA ALA A 3 17.19 14.91 -14.10
C ALA A 3 17.51 14.53 -12.63
N ASP A 4 18.15 13.37 -12.39
CA ASP A 4 18.55 12.96 -11.05
C ASP A 4 19.50 13.95 -10.34
N LYS A 5 20.34 14.63 -11.11
CA LYS A 5 21.23 15.67 -10.60
C LYS A 5 20.52 17.02 -10.48
N TYR A 6 19.67 17.35 -11.43
CA TYR A 6 18.93 18.62 -11.46
C TYR A 6 18.00 18.76 -10.26
N PHE A 7 17.31 17.70 -9.88
CA PHE A 7 16.37 17.71 -8.76
C PHE A 7 16.99 17.32 -7.41
N ALA A 8 18.31 17.06 -7.35
CA ALA A 8 18.97 16.58 -6.13
C ALA A 8 18.82 17.57 -4.93
N GLU A 9 18.84 18.86 -5.17
CA GLU A 9 18.64 19.87 -4.13
C GLU A 9 17.23 19.81 -3.55
N LYS A 10 16.21 19.68 -4.39
CA LYS A 10 14.81 19.60 -3.97
C LYS A 10 14.50 18.33 -3.15
N PHE A 11 15.06 17.20 -3.51
CA PHE A 11 14.80 15.91 -2.84
C PHE A 11 15.88 15.57 -1.79
N GLY A 12 16.86 16.43 -1.57
CA GLY A 12 17.90 16.28 -0.55
C GLY A 12 19.07 15.38 -0.95
N SER A 13 18.97 14.61 -2.04
CA SER A 13 20.08 13.85 -2.61
C SER A 13 19.76 13.37 -4.03
N ARG A 14 20.81 12.98 -4.78
CA ARG A 14 20.67 12.42 -6.12
C ARG A 14 19.93 11.08 -6.13
N THR A 15 20.14 10.24 -5.12
CA THR A 15 19.44 8.95 -4.96
C THR A 15 17.96 9.17 -4.74
N LYS A 16 17.59 10.03 -3.79
CA LYS A 16 16.19 10.38 -3.52
C LYS A 16 15.49 11.03 -4.71
N SER A 17 16.23 11.84 -5.48
CA SER A 17 15.76 12.42 -6.73
C SER A 17 15.45 11.34 -7.77
N ALA A 18 16.33 10.36 -7.95
CA ALA A 18 16.10 9.24 -8.87
C ALA A 18 14.88 8.42 -8.44
N GLU A 19 14.74 8.12 -7.15
CA GLU A 19 13.56 7.42 -6.60
C GLU A 19 12.25 8.21 -6.83
N ALA A 20 12.27 9.52 -6.62
CA ALA A 20 11.09 10.36 -6.84
C ALA A 20 10.67 10.37 -8.32
N ILE A 21 11.64 10.40 -9.24
CA ILE A 21 11.39 10.32 -10.68
C ILE A 21 10.81 8.95 -11.05
N GLU A 22 11.37 7.86 -10.53
CA GLU A 22 10.89 6.49 -10.78
C GLU A 22 9.49 6.24 -10.20
N LYS A 23 9.14 6.95 -9.11
CA LYS A 23 7.79 6.97 -8.54
C LYS A 23 6.84 7.94 -9.25
N TRP A 24 7.26 8.53 -10.37
CA TRP A 24 6.48 9.49 -11.17
C TRP A 24 6.03 10.75 -10.43
N LEU A 25 6.79 11.16 -9.43
CA LEU A 25 6.52 12.38 -8.65
C LEU A 25 7.00 13.65 -9.37
N VAL A 26 7.64 13.49 -10.52
CA VAL A 26 8.11 14.59 -11.36
C VAL A 26 7.62 14.36 -12.78
N LEU A 27 6.89 15.33 -13.30
CA LEU A 27 6.56 15.42 -14.72
C LEU A 27 7.34 16.56 -15.35
N VAL A 28 7.82 16.33 -16.55
CA VAL A 28 8.49 17.35 -17.36
C VAL A 28 7.74 17.46 -18.68
N ASN A 29 7.26 18.66 -18.98
CA ASN A 29 6.41 18.91 -20.16
C ASN A 29 5.18 17.96 -20.20
N GLY A 30 4.57 17.73 -19.03
CA GLY A 30 3.38 16.88 -18.86
C GLY A 30 3.62 15.38 -18.97
N ARG A 31 4.86 14.89 -19.09
CA ARG A 31 5.19 13.46 -19.19
C ARG A 31 6.12 12.98 -18.10
N THR A 32 6.08 11.69 -17.80
CA THR A 32 7.07 11.02 -16.95
C THR A 32 8.43 10.96 -17.66
N ILE A 33 9.48 11.02 -16.87
CA ILE A 33 10.88 10.99 -17.33
C ILE A 33 11.65 9.88 -16.65
N LYS A 34 12.86 9.59 -17.16
CA LYS A 34 13.83 8.72 -16.49
C LYS A 34 14.89 9.53 -15.73
N PRO A 35 15.50 8.99 -14.64
CA PRO A 35 16.52 9.72 -13.89
C PRO A 35 17.73 10.20 -14.72
N LYS A 36 18.02 9.51 -15.82
CA LYS A 36 19.14 9.83 -16.71
C LYS A 36 18.78 10.80 -17.83
N GLU A 37 17.49 11.14 -18.02
CA GLU A 37 17.08 12.11 -19.04
C GLU A 37 17.60 13.51 -18.72
N GLU A 38 17.81 14.31 -19.76
CA GLU A 38 18.29 15.68 -19.61
C GLU A 38 17.13 16.66 -19.43
N ILE A 39 17.27 17.51 -18.43
CA ILE A 39 16.42 18.68 -18.22
C ILE A 39 17.07 19.87 -18.92
N LYS A 40 16.27 20.59 -19.70
CA LYS A 40 16.66 21.78 -20.45
C LYS A 40 16.13 23.03 -19.76
N GLU A 41 16.74 24.15 -20.05
CA GLU A 41 16.22 25.46 -19.68
C GLU A 41 14.90 25.73 -20.40
N GLY A 42 13.85 26.09 -19.65
CA GLY A 42 12.51 26.32 -20.19
C GLY A 42 11.60 25.10 -20.16
N ASP A 43 12.07 23.93 -19.72
CA ASP A 43 11.17 22.79 -19.49
C ASP A 43 10.13 23.14 -18.39
N ASP A 44 8.86 22.79 -18.66
CA ASP A 44 7.79 22.88 -17.67
C ASP A 44 7.89 21.71 -16.68
N ILE A 45 8.12 22.02 -15.41
CA ILE A 45 8.37 21.04 -14.37
C ILE A 45 7.22 21.05 -13.36
N LEU A 46 6.46 19.97 -13.32
CA LEU A 46 5.42 19.74 -12.33
C LEU A 46 5.89 18.71 -11.32
N PHE A 47 5.96 19.13 -10.06
CA PHE A 47 6.11 18.20 -8.93
C PHE A 47 4.74 17.76 -8.46
N LEU A 48 4.49 16.48 -8.57
CA LEU A 48 3.33 15.89 -7.91
C LEU A 48 3.65 15.83 -6.42
N GLU A 49 2.67 16.13 -5.58
CA GLU A 49 2.82 15.87 -4.15
C GLU A 49 3.20 14.39 -4.00
N ALA A 50 4.19 14.11 -3.15
CA ALA A 50 4.54 12.73 -2.83
C ALA A 50 3.26 12.06 -2.34
N PRO A 51 2.78 10.99 -2.96
CA PRO A 51 1.71 10.23 -2.37
C PRO A 51 2.13 9.88 -0.95
N GLU A 52 1.18 9.89 -0.04
CA GLU A 52 1.38 9.63 1.39
C GLU A 52 2.50 8.63 1.62
N ARG A 53 3.35 8.92 2.61
CA ARG A 53 4.57 8.15 2.84
C ARG A 53 4.22 6.86 3.54
N PHE A 54 4.03 5.79 2.78
CA PHE A 54 3.76 4.46 3.34
C PHE A 54 5.04 3.76 3.78
N VAL A 55 4.93 2.90 4.78
CA VAL A 55 6.05 2.12 5.33
C VAL A 55 6.69 1.18 4.30
N SER A 56 5.99 0.85 3.23
CA SER A 56 6.54 0.10 2.09
C SER A 56 5.85 0.43 0.76
N ASN A 57 6.44 -0.03 -0.35
CA ASN A 57 5.91 0.17 -1.69
C ASN A 57 4.51 -0.43 -1.92
N GLY A 58 4.11 -1.42 -1.12
CA GLY A 58 2.75 -1.96 -1.15
C GLY A 58 1.67 -0.89 -0.98
N GLY A 59 1.88 0.06 -0.07
CA GLY A 59 0.95 1.15 0.17
C GLY A 59 0.60 1.96 -1.07
N TYR A 60 1.58 2.21 -1.95
CA TYR A 60 1.33 2.93 -3.21
C TYR A 60 0.48 2.11 -4.19
N LYS A 61 0.65 0.78 -4.22
CA LYS A 61 -0.16 -0.10 -5.06
C LYS A 61 -1.62 -0.03 -4.62
N LEU A 62 -1.87 -0.20 -3.32
CA LEU A 62 -3.23 -0.15 -2.77
C LEU A 62 -3.85 1.23 -2.94
N SER A 63 -3.12 2.31 -2.65
CA SER A 63 -3.60 3.69 -2.84
C SER A 63 -4.07 3.93 -4.27
N ARG A 64 -3.32 3.42 -5.26
CA ARG A 64 -3.71 3.49 -6.67
C ARG A 64 -4.99 2.71 -6.94
N ALA A 65 -5.12 1.49 -6.43
CA ALA A 65 -6.31 0.67 -6.59
C ALA A 65 -7.55 1.34 -5.98
N LEU A 66 -7.45 1.84 -4.75
CA LEU A 66 -8.53 2.56 -4.06
C LEU A 66 -9.03 3.75 -4.89
N LYS A 67 -8.11 4.56 -5.43
CA LYS A 67 -8.45 5.70 -6.29
C LYS A 67 -9.08 5.26 -7.61
N THR A 68 -8.48 4.28 -8.28
CA THR A 68 -8.96 3.80 -9.60
C THR A 68 -10.37 3.23 -9.53
N PHE A 69 -10.68 2.50 -8.47
CA PHE A 69 -11.99 1.85 -8.29
C PHE A 69 -12.95 2.63 -7.40
N SER A 70 -12.56 3.84 -6.98
CA SER A 70 -13.37 4.71 -6.10
C SER A 70 -13.82 4.00 -4.82
N LEU A 71 -12.92 3.20 -4.21
CA LEU A 71 -13.19 2.46 -2.99
C LEU A 71 -12.91 3.33 -1.76
N THR A 72 -13.79 3.25 -0.76
CA THR A 72 -13.61 3.96 0.52
C THR A 72 -13.16 3.00 1.62
N CYS A 73 -12.22 3.47 2.44
CA CYS A 73 -11.76 2.75 3.63
C CYS A 73 -12.41 3.30 4.92
N GLU A 74 -13.00 4.48 4.85
CA GLU A 74 -13.47 5.20 6.03
C GLU A 74 -14.47 4.37 6.84
N ASN A 75 -14.20 4.26 8.13
CA ASN A 75 -15.00 3.51 9.11
C ASN A 75 -15.20 2.02 8.82
N LYS A 76 -14.38 1.42 7.96
CA LYS A 76 -14.47 0.00 7.60
C LYS A 76 -13.45 -0.84 8.35
N THR A 77 -13.80 -2.11 8.54
CA THR A 77 -12.92 -3.15 9.09
C THR A 77 -12.33 -3.98 7.96
N PHE A 78 -11.03 -4.10 7.93
CA PHE A 78 -10.26 -4.79 6.89
C PHE A 78 -9.54 -6.02 7.42
N VAL A 79 -9.32 -6.97 6.52
CA VAL A 79 -8.28 -7.99 6.67
C VAL A 79 -7.23 -7.76 5.58
N ASP A 80 -5.98 -7.61 5.99
CA ASP A 80 -4.81 -7.52 5.11
C ASP A 80 -4.10 -8.88 5.13
N ILE A 81 -4.28 -9.65 4.05
CA ILE A 81 -3.70 -10.99 3.91
C ILE A 81 -2.32 -10.88 3.28
N GLY A 82 -1.29 -11.32 3.99
CA GLY A 82 0.10 -11.15 3.61
C GLY A 82 0.60 -9.74 3.93
N ALA A 83 0.33 -9.27 5.14
CA ALA A 83 0.59 -7.89 5.55
C ALA A 83 2.08 -7.50 5.46
N SER A 84 3.00 -8.45 5.63
CA SER A 84 4.46 -8.23 5.54
C SER A 84 4.89 -7.02 6.39
N THR A 85 5.59 -6.05 5.83
CA THR A 85 6.00 -4.83 6.54
C THR A 85 4.87 -3.84 6.81
N GLY A 86 3.66 -4.07 6.28
CA GLY A 86 2.48 -3.28 6.59
C GLY A 86 2.15 -2.16 5.61
N GLY A 87 2.65 -2.22 4.37
CA GLY A 87 2.37 -1.17 3.39
C GLY A 87 0.89 -1.02 3.06
N PHE A 88 0.16 -2.13 2.90
CA PHE A 88 -1.29 -2.11 2.70
C PHE A 88 -2.00 -1.62 3.96
N THR A 89 -1.66 -2.18 5.12
CA THR A 89 -2.20 -1.77 6.42
C THR A 89 -2.04 -0.26 6.66
N ASP A 90 -0.85 0.30 6.41
CA ASP A 90 -0.56 1.72 6.53
C ASP A 90 -1.45 2.56 5.58
N CYS A 91 -1.58 2.13 4.33
CA CYS A 91 -2.47 2.78 3.37
C CYS A 91 -3.93 2.79 3.85
N LEU A 92 -4.42 1.68 4.39
CA LEU A 92 -5.78 1.58 4.93
C LEU A 92 -5.99 2.54 6.10
N LEU A 93 -5.05 2.58 7.05
CA LEU A 93 -5.11 3.47 8.21
C LEU A 93 -5.12 4.95 7.79
N GLN A 94 -4.26 5.34 6.87
CA GLN A 94 -4.20 6.71 6.34
C GLN A 94 -5.47 7.12 5.58
N ASN A 95 -6.23 6.14 5.06
CA ASN A 95 -7.53 6.37 4.41
C ASN A 95 -8.72 6.15 5.35
N GLY A 96 -8.52 6.16 6.68
CA GLY A 96 -9.58 6.18 7.68
C GLY A 96 -10.18 4.82 8.01
N ALA A 97 -9.47 3.71 7.78
CA ALA A 97 -9.92 2.39 8.22
C ALA A 97 -10.15 2.38 9.74
N LYS A 98 -11.28 1.82 10.16
CA LYS A 98 -11.63 1.68 11.57
C LYS A 98 -10.76 0.64 12.27
N LYS A 99 -10.50 -0.46 11.61
CA LYS A 99 -9.69 -1.58 12.10
C LYS A 99 -9.06 -2.36 10.95
N VAL A 100 -7.85 -2.85 11.17
CA VAL A 100 -7.15 -3.72 10.22
C VAL A 100 -6.61 -4.94 10.96
N TYR A 101 -7.02 -6.11 10.53
CA TYR A 101 -6.42 -7.39 10.91
C TYR A 101 -5.28 -7.70 9.95
N ALA A 102 -4.05 -7.55 10.41
CA ALA A 102 -2.85 -7.78 9.62
C ALA A 102 -2.41 -9.23 9.78
N VAL A 103 -2.69 -10.06 8.77
CA VAL A 103 -2.45 -11.52 8.78
C VAL A 103 -1.18 -11.84 8.02
N ASP A 104 -0.23 -12.51 8.66
CA ASP A 104 0.99 -12.99 8.00
C ASP A 104 1.46 -14.33 8.58
N VAL A 105 2.10 -15.16 7.73
CA VAL A 105 2.74 -16.41 8.17
C VAL A 105 4.06 -16.16 8.90
N GLY A 106 4.68 -15.01 8.69
CA GLY A 106 5.88 -14.58 9.36
C GLY A 106 5.63 -14.08 10.77
N GLU A 107 6.68 -13.77 11.47
CA GLU A 107 6.64 -13.24 12.83
C GLU A 107 7.37 -11.90 12.89
N SER A 108 6.73 -10.91 13.52
CA SER A 108 7.29 -9.57 13.74
C SER A 108 7.78 -8.87 12.45
N LEU A 109 7.09 -9.11 11.33
CA LEU A 109 7.42 -8.49 10.05
C LEU A 109 6.86 -7.07 9.94
N LEU A 110 5.75 -6.81 10.61
CA LEU A 110 5.04 -5.54 10.56
C LEU A 110 5.91 -4.42 11.14
N ASP A 111 5.94 -3.27 10.46
CA ASP A 111 6.64 -2.08 10.97
C ASP A 111 6.17 -1.78 12.40
N PRO A 112 7.08 -1.51 13.36
CA PRO A 112 6.73 -1.29 14.75
C PRO A 112 5.74 -0.13 14.97
N PHE A 113 5.79 0.90 14.15
CA PHE A 113 4.85 2.02 14.22
C PHE A 113 3.43 1.56 13.82
N ILE A 114 3.32 0.73 12.78
CA ILE A 114 2.05 0.16 12.34
C ILE A 114 1.54 -0.86 13.38
N ALA A 115 2.41 -1.76 13.86
CA ALA A 115 2.05 -2.78 14.85
C ALA A 115 1.55 -2.18 16.17
N SER A 116 2.04 -1.00 16.57
CA SER A 116 1.62 -0.30 17.80
C SER A 116 0.32 0.49 17.65
N ASN A 117 -0.22 0.60 16.46
CA ASN A 117 -1.46 1.35 16.23
C ASN A 117 -2.66 0.60 16.83
N PRO A 118 -3.48 1.22 17.69
CA PRO A 118 -4.62 0.56 18.37
C PRO A 118 -5.70 0.06 17.40
N ALA A 119 -5.74 0.56 16.17
CA ALA A 119 -6.63 0.07 15.13
C ALA A 119 -6.10 -1.19 14.41
N VAL A 120 -4.88 -1.64 14.71
CA VAL A 120 -4.27 -2.82 14.09
C VAL A 120 -4.33 -4.00 15.04
N VAL A 121 -4.78 -5.12 14.54
CA VAL A 121 -4.69 -6.43 15.20
C VAL A 121 -3.66 -7.26 14.45
N VAL A 122 -2.51 -7.49 15.06
CA VAL A 122 -1.43 -8.28 14.47
C VAL A 122 -1.74 -9.77 14.62
N MET A 123 -1.76 -10.49 13.51
CA MET A 123 -1.98 -11.93 13.44
C MET A 123 -0.77 -12.61 12.79
N ASP A 124 0.35 -12.60 13.51
CA ASP A 124 1.57 -13.29 13.14
C ASP A 124 1.43 -14.82 13.17
N ASN A 125 2.35 -15.53 12.52
CA ASN A 125 2.37 -17.01 12.45
C ASN A 125 1.03 -17.60 11.99
N THR A 126 0.26 -16.83 11.22
CA THR A 126 -1.10 -17.18 10.81
C THR A 126 -1.15 -17.50 9.32
N ASN A 127 -1.41 -18.76 9.00
CA ASN A 127 -1.61 -19.16 7.62
C ASN A 127 -3.02 -18.79 7.17
N ALA A 128 -3.12 -17.83 6.25
CA ALA A 128 -4.39 -17.30 5.76
C ALA A 128 -5.33 -18.37 5.19
N ARG A 129 -4.80 -19.51 4.71
CA ARG A 129 -5.63 -20.63 4.19
C ARG A 129 -6.57 -21.24 5.23
N TYR A 130 -6.28 -21.05 6.50
CA TYR A 130 -7.05 -21.64 7.62
C TYR A 130 -7.83 -20.60 8.42
N VAL A 131 -7.75 -19.33 8.03
CA VAL A 131 -8.51 -18.25 8.65
C VAL A 131 -9.99 -18.37 8.28
N THR A 132 -10.84 -18.15 9.25
CA THR A 132 -12.30 -18.24 9.13
C THR A 132 -12.98 -17.03 9.75
N LYS A 133 -14.26 -16.85 9.52
CA LYS A 133 -15.08 -15.78 10.11
C LYS A 133 -14.97 -15.71 11.65
N LYS A 134 -14.70 -16.85 12.31
CA LYS A 134 -14.63 -16.97 13.78
C LYS A 134 -13.38 -16.36 14.38
N ASP A 135 -12.36 -16.11 13.55
CA ASP A 135 -11.08 -15.51 13.97
C ASP A 135 -11.18 -13.98 14.12
N PHE A 136 -12.30 -13.40 13.74
CA PHE A 136 -12.55 -11.95 13.79
C PHE A 136 -13.67 -11.61 14.74
N LEU A 137 -13.50 -10.52 15.51
CA LEU A 137 -14.51 -10.05 16.46
C LEU A 137 -15.62 -9.23 15.80
N GLU A 138 -15.29 -8.59 14.67
CA GLU A 138 -16.22 -7.75 13.92
C GLU A 138 -16.51 -8.34 12.53
N LYS A 139 -17.54 -7.82 11.90
CA LYS A 139 -17.78 -8.05 10.47
C LYS A 139 -16.64 -7.46 9.63
N ILE A 140 -16.23 -8.18 8.62
CA ILE A 140 -15.19 -7.75 7.69
C ILE A 140 -15.84 -7.08 6.48
N ASP A 141 -15.61 -5.78 6.36
CA ASP A 141 -16.15 -4.98 5.27
C ASP A 141 -15.33 -5.12 3.99
N ALA A 142 -14.04 -5.38 4.11
CA ALA A 142 -13.20 -5.57 2.94
C ALA A 142 -11.94 -6.41 3.24
N VAL A 143 -11.42 -7.04 2.21
CA VAL A 143 -10.16 -7.80 2.24
C VAL A 143 -9.20 -7.21 1.22
N VAL A 144 -7.95 -7.04 1.61
CA VAL A 144 -6.86 -6.67 0.70
C VAL A 144 -5.79 -7.76 0.74
N THR A 145 -5.12 -8.02 -0.38
CA THR A 145 -4.05 -9.01 -0.43
C THR A 145 -3.06 -8.74 -1.56
N ASP A 146 -1.78 -8.86 -1.26
CA ASP A 146 -0.66 -8.83 -2.22
C ASP A 146 0.31 -9.97 -1.83
N VAL A 147 -0.18 -11.20 -1.90
CA VAL A 147 0.60 -12.39 -1.48
C VAL A 147 1.55 -12.87 -2.57
N SER A 148 2.75 -13.24 -2.14
CA SER A 148 3.74 -13.93 -2.96
C SER A 148 3.79 -15.42 -2.56
N PHE A 149 4.18 -16.28 -3.51
CA PHE A 149 4.42 -17.72 -3.29
C PHE A 149 3.20 -18.57 -2.90
N ILE A 150 1.98 -18.00 -2.97
CA ILE A 150 0.74 -18.75 -2.79
C ILE A 150 -0.22 -18.46 -3.94
N SER A 151 -0.92 -19.48 -4.41
CA SER A 151 -1.95 -19.30 -5.44
C SER A 151 -3.17 -18.61 -4.87
N LEU A 152 -3.66 -17.57 -5.53
CA LEU A 152 -4.91 -16.88 -5.19
C LEU A 152 -6.11 -17.83 -5.17
N ARG A 153 -6.08 -18.92 -5.92
CA ARG A 153 -7.13 -19.98 -5.87
C ARG A 153 -7.32 -20.58 -4.47
N LEU A 154 -6.29 -20.53 -3.63
CA LEU A 154 -6.34 -21.01 -2.24
C LEU A 154 -6.84 -19.93 -1.28
N ILE A 155 -6.75 -18.66 -1.67
CA ILE A 155 -7.13 -17.50 -0.86
C ILE A 155 -8.58 -17.06 -1.16
N PHE A 156 -9.05 -17.17 -2.40
CA PHE A 156 -10.43 -16.79 -2.75
C PHE A 156 -11.52 -17.47 -1.90
N PRO A 157 -11.47 -18.77 -1.58
CA PRO A 157 -12.46 -19.38 -0.69
C PRO A 157 -12.46 -18.78 0.72
N VAL A 158 -11.27 -18.43 1.25
CA VAL A 158 -11.14 -17.75 2.55
C VAL A 158 -11.76 -16.36 2.48
N ILE A 159 -11.43 -15.58 1.46
CA ILE A 159 -12.02 -14.24 1.25
C ILE A 159 -13.56 -14.34 1.22
N ALA A 160 -14.09 -15.31 0.47
CA ALA A 160 -15.54 -15.51 0.37
C ALA A 160 -16.19 -15.90 1.70
N ASP A 161 -15.49 -16.65 2.57
CA ASP A 161 -15.99 -17.03 3.88
C ASP A 161 -16.01 -15.85 4.86
N ILE A 162 -14.92 -15.08 4.90
CA ILE A 162 -14.74 -14.03 5.92
C ILE A 162 -15.45 -12.72 5.57
N LEU A 163 -15.62 -12.42 4.29
CA LEU A 163 -16.18 -11.15 3.81
C LEU A 163 -17.66 -11.05 4.12
N ASP A 164 -18.12 -9.86 4.50
CA ASP A 164 -19.55 -9.58 4.64
C ASP A 164 -20.23 -9.51 3.25
N GLU A 165 -21.54 -9.72 3.20
CA GLU A 165 -22.33 -9.83 1.94
C GLU A 165 -22.17 -8.59 1.03
N THR A 166 -21.99 -7.43 1.60
CA THR A 166 -21.81 -6.16 0.86
C THR A 166 -20.36 -5.72 0.75
N GLY A 167 -19.44 -6.58 1.18
CA GLY A 167 -18.01 -6.29 1.20
C GLY A 167 -17.34 -6.39 -0.16
N TYR A 168 -16.08 -5.96 -0.23
CA TYR A 168 -15.26 -6.06 -1.44
C TYR A 168 -13.85 -6.59 -1.13
N ALA A 169 -13.18 -7.08 -2.15
CA ALA A 169 -11.77 -7.47 -2.06
C ALA A 169 -10.93 -6.79 -3.12
N VAL A 170 -9.69 -6.44 -2.76
CA VAL A 170 -8.64 -5.96 -3.67
C VAL A 170 -7.51 -7.00 -3.65
N VAL A 171 -7.23 -7.59 -4.83
CA VAL A 171 -6.34 -8.73 -4.99
C VAL A 171 -5.29 -8.46 -6.05
#